data_d3d5db0d8d0a7eb4b6a9aab8b4201ef0
#
_entry.id   d3d5db0d8d0a7eb4b6a9aab8b4201ef0
#
_cell.length_a   1.000
_cell.length_b   1.000
_cell.length_c   1.000
_cell.angle_alpha   90.00
_cell.angle_beta   90.00
_cell.angle_gamma   90.00
#
_symmetry.space_group_name_H-M   'P 1'
#
loop_
_entity.id
_entity.type
_entity.pdbx_description
1 polymer ?
#
loop_
_entity_poly.entity_id
_entity_poly.type
_entity_poly.pdbx_seq_one_letter_code
_entity_poly.pdbx_strand_id
1 'polypeptide(L)'
;MSTQETTEGAPGARDVRLVAPGFAELTIRPEDGCRISSLIINDLEVLRQGDRYGSFPMAPWCGRIELGQFRSFVTAPGGGDEAGRSGGVRHQMPINATPHAIHGTVRDQPWRTATVDDQSATFYCDLTDPWPYRGRVTQTFELTDDALTLTMGVESRGDSFPAQAGWHPWFLRQLGPTGAPVQIAFDPAWQEERGVDHLPTGRRVEPGPGPWDDCFGMPDGVDVTLTWPTQLELTITSGAQWVVVYDEQEEAVCVEPQSGPPNGLNTVPRLVTPIDPLEVSTTWRWKRF
;
A
#
# COMPACT_ATOMS: atom_id res chain seq x y z
N MET A 1 -2.33 -21.74 -33.93
CA MET A 1 -1.79 -20.48 -33.36
C MET A 1 -2.93 -19.49 -33.43
N SER A 2 -3.63 -19.31 -32.33
CA SER A 2 -4.73 -18.35 -32.20
C SER A 2 -4.20 -17.22 -31.36
N THR A 3 -4.00 -16.06 -31.97
CA THR A 3 -3.67 -14.81 -31.30
C THR A 3 -4.90 -14.33 -30.57
N GLN A 4 -4.90 -14.40 -29.22
CA GLN A 4 -5.88 -13.71 -28.42
C GLN A 4 -5.57 -12.21 -28.46
N GLU A 5 -6.48 -11.46 -29.08
CA GLU A 5 -6.51 -9.99 -28.99
C GLU A 5 -6.81 -9.59 -27.53
N THR A 6 -5.90 -8.85 -26.93
CA THR A 6 -6.13 -8.15 -25.67
C THR A 6 -7.14 -7.04 -25.92
N THR A 7 -8.39 -7.24 -25.52
CA THR A 7 -9.40 -6.18 -25.48
C THR A 7 -9.01 -5.17 -24.41
N GLU A 8 -8.69 -3.94 -24.80
CA GLU A 8 -8.61 -2.80 -23.88
C GLU A 8 -9.94 -2.65 -23.13
N GLY A 9 -9.92 -2.82 -21.80
CA GLY A 9 -11.09 -2.74 -20.96
C GLY A 9 -11.76 -1.35 -21.04
N ALA A 10 -13.05 -1.35 -21.33
CA ALA A 10 -13.87 -0.14 -21.32
C ALA A 10 -13.96 0.45 -19.90
N PRO A 11 -14.07 1.80 -19.74
CA PRO A 11 -14.38 2.41 -18.44
C PRO A 11 -15.77 1.97 -17.99
N GLY A 12 -15.88 1.58 -16.70
CA GLY A 12 -17.11 1.05 -16.09
C GLY A 12 -17.00 -0.41 -15.69
N ALA A 13 -15.80 -0.88 -15.32
CA ALA A 13 -15.58 -2.25 -14.85
C ALA A 13 -16.36 -2.49 -13.55
N ARG A 14 -17.18 -3.55 -13.55
CA ARG A 14 -17.87 -4.05 -12.35
C ARG A 14 -16.85 -4.51 -11.33
N ASP A 15 -17.26 -4.60 -10.05
CA ASP A 15 -16.47 -5.24 -9.01
C ASP A 15 -15.98 -6.61 -9.51
N VAL A 16 -14.71 -6.91 -9.28
CA VAL A 16 -14.09 -8.19 -9.64
C VAL A 16 -14.06 -9.07 -8.41
N ARG A 17 -14.55 -10.29 -8.53
CA ARG A 17 -14.59 -11.27 -7.46
C ARG A 17 -13.68 -12.44 -7.79
N LEU A 18 -12.75 -12.75 -6.88
CA LEU A 18 -11.93 -13.96 -6.92
C LEU A 18 -12.43 -14.93 -5.86
N VAL A 19 -12.43 -16.22 -6.17
CA VAL A 19 -12.94 -17.26 -5.25
C VAL A 19 -11.96 -18.42 -5.23
N ALA A 20 -11.45 -18.74 -4.04
CA ALA A 20 -10.65 -19.93 -3.83
C ALA A 20 -11.54 -21.12 -3.39
N PRO A 21 -11.18 -22.36 -3.73
CA PRO A 21 -11.96 -23.56 -3.36
C PRO A 21 -12.17 -23.73 -1.85
N GLY A 22 -11.24 -23.22 -1.02
CA GLY A 22 -11.23 -23.32 0.44
C GLY A 22 -12.07 -22.28 1.18
N PHE A 23 -13.12 -21.72 0.58
CA PHE A 23 -14.01 -20.71 1.19
C PHE A 23 -13.35 -19.36 1.48
N ALA A 24 -12.40 -18.96 0.67
CA ALA A 24 -11.90 -17.57 0.65
C ALA A 24 -12.47 -16.85 -0.57
N GLU A 25 -12.90 -15.62 -0.35
CA GLU A 25 -13.48 -14.77 -1.38
C GLU A 25 -12.95 -13.34 -1.24
N LEU A 26 -12.50 -12.78 -2.36
CA LEU A 26 -11.97 -11.44 -2.46
C LEU A 26 -12.81 -10.61 -3.44
N THR A 27 -13.22 -9.42 -3.03
CA THR A 27 -13.88 -8.45 -3.92
C THR A 27 -13.00 -7.23 -4.10
N ILE A 28 -12.71 -6.90 -5.36
CA ILE A 28 -11.87 -5.77 -5.76
C ILE A 28 -12.72 -4.78 -6.55
N ARG A 29 -12.52 -3.48 -6.29
CA ARG A 29 -13.18 -2.36 -6.98
C ARG A 29 -12.18 -1.60 -7.85
N PRO A 30 -12.01 -1.93 -9.13
CA PRO A 30 -11.06 -1.26 -10.00
C PRO A 30 -11.37 0.24 -10.17
N GLU A 31 -12.65 0.62 -10.26
CA GLU A 31 -13.07 2.01 -10.40
C GLU A 31 -12.86 2.86 -9.13
N ASP A 32 -12.73 2.23 -7.97
CA ASP A 32 -12.49 2.86 -6.67
C ASP A 32 -11.04 2.61 -6.21
N GLY A 33 -10.06 3.04 -6.99
CA GLY A 33 -8.64 2.96 -6.63
C GLY A 33 -8.08 1.53 -6.54
N CYS A 34 -8.68 0.57 -7.24
CA CYS A 34 -8.31 -0.86 -7.15
C CYS A 34 -8.33 -1.39 -5.70
N ARG A 35 -9.30 -0.92 -4.95
CA ARG A 35 -9.52 -1.22 -3.54
C ARG A 35 -10.03 -2.64 -3.36
N ILE A 36 -9.47 -3.38 -2.40
CA ILE A 36 -10.14 -4.56 -1.84
C ILE A 36 -11.28 -4.05 -0.97
N SER A 37 -12.51 -4.30 -1.37
CA SER A 37 -13.68 -3.89 -0.59
C SER A 37 -14.15 -4.95 0.40
N SER A 38 -13.78 -6.23 0.16
CA SER A 38 -14.17 -7.36 1.02
C SER A 38 -13.13 -8.47 0.90
N LEU A 39 -12.79 -9.08 2.02
CA LEU A 39 -12.10 -10.37 2.10
C LEU A 39 -12.86 -11.25 3.10
N ILE A 40 -13.54 -12.25 2.58
CA ILE A 40 -14.27 -13.22 3.38
C ILE A 40 -13.43 -14.49 3.51
N ILE A 41 -13.21 -14.94 4.74
CA ILE A 41 -12.53 -16.18 5.06
C ILE A 41 -13.48 -17.00 5.92
N ASN A 42 -14.01 -18.11 5.39
CA ASN A 42 -14.94 -18.97 6.11
C ASN A 42 -16.18 -18.24 6.65
N ASP A 43 -16.87 -17.56 5.80
CA ASP A 43 -18.06 -16.76 6.13
C ASP A 43 -17.77 -15.59 7.11
N LEU A 44 -16.50 -15.33 7.44
CA LEU A 44 -16.09 -14.16 8.25
C LEU A 44 -15.52 -13.06 7.34
N GLU A 45 -16.19 -11.92 7.31
CA GLU A 45 -15.57 -10.70 6.73
C GLU A 45 -14.45 -10.24 7.67
N VAL A 46 -13.25 -10.06 7.11
CA VAL A 46 -12.07 -9.64 7.89
C VAL A 46 -11.70 -8.18 7.70
N LEU A 47 -12.25 -7.51 6.68
CA LEU A 47 -12.00 -6.11 6.40
C LEU A 47 -13.19 -5.23 6.78
N ARG A 48 -12.91 -4.05 7.33
CA ARG A 48 -13.93 -3.03 7.58
C ARG A 48 -14.55 -2.60 6.26
N GLN A 49 -15.87 -2.59 6.19
CA GLN A 49 -16.65 -2.21 5.03
C GLN A 49 -16.90 -0.70 4.97
N GLY A 50 -17.14 -0.19 3.77
CA GLY A 50 -17.49 1.21 3.49
C GLY A 50 -16.57 1.88 2.49
N ASP A 51 -16.96 3.05 1.99
CA ASP A 51 -16.31 3.74 0.86
C ASP A 51 -14.84 4.13 1.07
N ARG A 52 -14.37 4.21 2.32
CA ARG A 52 -12.99 4.60 2.66
C ARG A 52 -12.16 3.49 3.26
N TYR A 53 -12.76 2.32 3.47
CA TYR A 53 -12.17 1.20 4.19
C TYR A 53 -11.77 0.07 3.24
N GLY A 54 -11.77 -1.17 3.71
CA GLY A 54 -11.21 -2.28 2.97
C GLY A 54 -9.68 -2.23 2.96
N SER A 55 -9.06 -2.38 1.80
CA SER A 55 -7.62 -2.17 1.63
C SER A 55 -7.36 -1.42 0.34
N PHE A 56 -6.63 -0.32 0.38
CA PHE A 56 -6.29 0.46 -0.80
C PHE A 56 -4.78 0.52 -1.04
N PRO A 57 -4.33 0.63 -2.31
CA PRO A 57 -2.93 0.80 -2.66
C PRO A 57 -2.46 2.21 -2.34
N MET A 58 -1.23 2.31 -1.84
CA MET A 58 -0.51 3.57 -1.63
C MET A 58 0.64 3.65 -2.61
N ALA A 59 0.49 4.45 -3.67
CA ALA A 59 1.53 4.75 -4.64
C ALA A 59 1.23 6.11 -5.31
N PRO A 60 2.25 6.85 -5.76
CA PRO A 60 3.68 6.60 -5.71
C PRO A 60 4.37 6.99 -4.39
N TRP A 61 3.63 7.18 -3.29
CA TRP A 61 4.17 7.31 -1.93
C TRP A 61 3.23 6.73 -0.88
N CYS A 62 3.83 6.30 0.24
CA CYS A 62 3.14 5.81 1.43
C CYS A 62 3.14 6.87 2.54
N GLY A 63 2.13 6.85 3.40
CA GLY A 63 2.03 7.81 4.50
C GLY A 63 2.00 9.25 4.02
N ARG A 64 2.44 10.16 4.90
CA ARG A 64 2.42 11.61 4.63
C ARG A 64 3.68 12.06 3.90
N ILE A 65 3.54 13.11 3.05
CA ILE A 65 4.64 13.93 2.55
C ILE A 65 4.51 15.31 3.20
N GLU A 66 5.60 15.81 3.77
CA GLU A 66 5.67 17.09 4.44
C GLU A 66 5.18 18.24 3.54
N LEU A 67 4.12 18.94 3.98
CA LEU A 67 3.48 20.05 3.25
C LEU A 67 3.09 19.69 1.80
N GLY A 68 2.99 18.38 1.49
CA GLY A 68 2.77 17.89 0.13
C GLY A 68 3.95 18.10 -0.80
N GLN A 69 5.15 18.39 -0.31
CA GLN A 69 6.30 18.75 -1.11
C GLN A 69 7.33 17.62 -1.12
N PHE A 70 7.86 17.31 -2.31
CA PHE A 70 9.05 16.47 -2.43
C PHE A 70 10.01 17.04 -3.47
N ARG A 71 11.27 16.60 -3.43
CA ARG A 71 12.31 16.98 -4.39
C ARG A 71 12.72 15.79 -5.23
N SER A 72 12.82 16.00 -6.53
CA SER A 72 13.47 15.06 -7.42
C SER A 72 14.89 15.51 -7.72
N PHE A 73 15.82 14.56 -7.73
CA PHE A 73 17.23 14.81 -7.99
C PHE A 73 17.61 14.55 -9.47
N VAL A 74 16.63 14.42 -10.36
CA VAL A 74 16.90 14.26 -11.79
C VAL A 74 17.31 15.61 -12.34
N THR A 75 18.60 15.77 -12.59
CA THR A 75 19.11 16.87 -13.38
C THR A 75 18.66 16.67 -14.82
N ALA A 76 17.81 17.57 -15.33
CA ALA A 76 17.65 17.68 -16.79
C ALA A 76 19.04 17.87 -17.41
N PRO A 77 19.34 17.25 -18.58
CA PRO A 77 20.60 17.50 -19.27
C PRO A 77 20.77 19.02 -19.52
N GLY A 78 21.73 19.65 -18.84
CA GLY A 78 22.02 21.07 -18.95
C GLY A 78 21.47 21.97 -17.83
N GLY A 79 20.82 21.44 -16.80
CA GLY A 79 20.21 22.22 -15.71
C GLY A 79 21.02 22.24 -14.41
N GLY A 80 22.23 22.78 -14.44
CA GLY A 80 22.88 23.30 -13.21
C GLY A 80 22.52 24.76 -13.04
N ASP A 81 22.25 25.21 -11.82
CA ASP A 81 22.27 26.64 -11.51
C ASP A 81 23.69 27.20 -11.71
N GLU A 82 23.81 28.51 -11.88
CA GLU A 82 25.13 29.19 -12.08
C GLU A 82 26.13 28.94 -10.92
N ALA A 83 25.71 28.27 -9.84
CA ALA A 83 26.53 27.94 -8.68
C ALA A 83 26.96 26.46 -8.66
N GLY A 84 26.62 25.63 -9.67
CA GLY A 84 26.97 24.19 -9.71
C GLY A 84 26.29 23.35 -8.62
N ARG A 85 25.27 23.86 -7.99
CA ARG A 85 24.46 23.13 -7.02
C ARG A 85 23.36 22.40 -7.77
N SER A 86 23.35 21.08 -7.69
CA SER A 86 22.24 20.24 -8.16
C SER A 86 21.00 20.47 -7.28
N GLY A 87 20.31 21.59 -7.49
CA GLY A 87 19.03 21.89 -6.87
C GLY A 87 17.97 21.02 -7.53
N GLY A 88 17.55 19.94 -6.90
CA GLY A 88 16.45 19.12 -7.41
C GLY A 88 15.16 19.93 -7.61
N VAL A 89 14.34 19.55 -8.57
CA VAL A 89 13.04 20.19 -8.84
C VAL A 89 12.11 19.90 -7.65
N ARG A 90 11.50 20.97 -7.11
CA ARG A 90 10.48 20.84 -6.07
C ARG A 90 9.11 20.62 -6.72
N HIS A 91 8.41 19.63 -6.27
CA HIS A 91 7.05 19.29 -6.69
C HIS A 91 6.07 19.50 -5.56
N GLN A 92 4.83 19.92 -5.89
CA GLN A 92 3.75 20.13 -4.94
C GLN A 92 2.61 19.15 -5.24
N MET A 93 2.30 18.30 -4.27
CA MET A 93 1.13 17.42 -4.29
C MET A 93 -0.07 18.09 -3.62
N PRO A 94 -1.30 17.74 -4.00
CA PRO A 94 -2.51 18.23 -3.35
C PRO A 94 -2.52 17.90 -1.87
N ILE A 95 -2.91 18.87 -1.04
CA ILE A 95 -3.05 18.69 0.41
C ILE A 95 -4.40 18.00 0.68
N ASN A 96 -4.36 16.74 1.08
CA ASN A 96 -5.52 15.92 1.41
C ASN A 96 -5.52 15.40 2.86
N ALA A 97 -4.49 15.75 3.64
CA ALA A 97 -4.37 15.52 5.09
C ALA A 97 -3.67 16.71 5.74
N THR A 98 -4.34 17.87 5.79
CA THR A 98 -3.78 19.17 6.21
C THR A 98 -2.88 19.07 7.45
N PRO A 99 -1.62 19.60 7.39
CA PRO A 99 -1.06 20.39 6.30
C PRO A 99 -0.30 19.56 5.24
N HIS A 100 -0.45 18.24 5.20
CA HIS A 100 0.33 17.30 4.40
C HIS A 100 -0.48 16.72 3.22
N ALA A 101 0.21 16.12 2.26
CA ALA A 101 -0.37 15.15 1.32
C ALA A 101 -0.19 13.73 1.89
N ILE A 102 -1.12 12.80 1.59
CA ILE A 102 -1.06 11.44 2.14
C ILE A 102 -1.48 10.37 1.11
N HIS A 103 -0.77 9.23 1.12
CA HIS A 103 -1.11 7.95 0.49
C HIS A 103 -1.20 7.94 -1.04
N GLY A 104 -0.35 8.70 -1.72
CA GLY A 104 -0.26 8.64 -3.18
C GLY A 104 -1.43 9.27 -3.93
N THR A 105 -1.47 8.97 -5.22
CA THR A 105 -2.49 9.49 -6.13
C THR A 105 -3.38 8.39 -6.71
N VAL A 106 -2.93 7.13 -6.70
CA VAL A 106 -3.63 6.05 -7.43
C VAL A 106 -4.85 5.48 -6.71
N ARG A 107 -4.95 5.68 -5.38
CA ARG A 107 -6.07 5.17 -4.57
C ARG A 107 -7.41 5.84 -4.86
N ASP A 108 -7.38 7.01 -5.49
CA ASP A 108 -8.57 7.80 -5.81
C ASP A 108 -8.81 7.88 -7.34
N GLN A 109 -8.16 7.01 -8.10
CA GLN A 109 -8.27 6.95 -9.57
C GLN A 109 -8.86 5.61 -10.02
N PRO A 110 -9.59 5.58 -11.15
CA PRO A 110 -10.01 4.32 -11.75
C PRO A 110 -8.80 3.56 -12.34
N TRP A 111 -8.76 2.26 -12.09
CA TRP A 111 -7.77 1.36 -12.64
C TRP A 111 -8.35 0.55 -13.80
N ARG A 112 -7.49 0.17 -14.72
CA ARG A 112 -7.84 -0.66 -15.87
C ARG A 112 -7.50 -2.11 -15.57
N THR A 113 -8.36 -3.01 -16.01
CA THR A 113 -8.14 -4.45 -15.93
C THR A 113 -7.16 -4.89 -17.00
N ALA A 114 -6.11 -5.62 -16.62
CA ALA A 114 -5.18 -6.27 -17.54
C ALA A 114 -5.57 -7.73 -17.73
N THR A 115 -5.73 -8.50 -16.65
CA THR A 115 -6.17 -9.90 -16.65
C THR A 115 -7.08 -10.20 -15.47
N VAL A 116 -7.99 -11.15 -15.63
CA VAL A 116 -8.81 -11.70 -14.53
C VAL A 116 -9.03 -13.19 -14.81
N ASP A 117 -8.74 -13.99 -13.80
CA ASP A 117 -9.04 -15.41 -13.71
C ASP A 117 -9.84 -15.68 -12.42
N ASP A 118 -10.20 -16.94 -12.16
CA ASP A 118 -11.00 -17.28 -10.98
C ASP A 118 -10.30 -16.94 -9.64
N GLN A 119 -8.97 -17.02 -9.60
CA GLN A 119 -8.15 -16.86 -8.40
C GLN A 119 -7.06 -15.77 -8.53
N SER A 120 -6.96 -15.12 -9.68
CA SER A 120 -5.99 -14.06 -9.90
C SER A 120 -6.56 -12.90 -10.70
N ALA A 121 -6.05 -11.69 -10.43
CA ALA A 121 -6.38 -10.52 -11.23
C ALA A 121 -5.22 -9.54 -11.24
N THR A 122 -5.02 -8.88 -12.38
CA THR A 122 -4.04 -7.82 -12.54
C THR A 122 -4.70 -6.57 -13.07
N PHE A 123 -4.41 -5.45 -12.42
CA PHE A 123 -4.90 -4.13 -12.79
C PHE A 123 -3.73 -3.15 -12.93
N TYR A 124 -3.95 -2.05 -13.64
CA TYR A 124 -2.97 -0.98 -13.74
C TYR A 124 -3.62 0.41 -13.76
N CYS A 125 -2.85 1.39 -13.29
CA CYS A 125 -3.17 2.81 -13.32
C CYS A 125 -1.97 3.57 -13.87
N ASP A 126 -2.18 4.38 -14.90
CA ASP A 126 -1.13 5.26 -15.40
C ASP A 126 -0.99 6.47 -14.48
N LEU A 127 0.25 6.81 -14.11
CA LEU A 127 0.53 7.98 -13.31
C LEU A 127 0.34 9.25 -14.15
N THR A 128 -0.56 10.11 -13.69
CA THR A 128 -0.98 11.35 -14.34
C THR A 128 -1.00 12.50 -13.33
N ASP A 129 -1.27 13.72 -13.78
CA ASP A 129 -1.47 14.85 -12.87
C ASP A 129 -2.33 14.46 -11.67
N PRO A 130 -1.95 14.88 -10.46
CA PRO A 130 -0.90 15.84 -10.12
C PRO A 130 0.53 15.26 -10.01
N TRP A 131 0.74 13.94 -10.26
CA TRP A 131 2.08 13.36 -10.27
C TRP A 131 2.86 13.84 -11.50
N PRO A 132 4.08 14.40 -11.33
CA PRO A 132 4.75 15.13 -12.42
C PRO A 132 5.48 14.23 -13.41
N TYR A 133 5.51 12.91 -13.19
CA TYR A 133 6.24 11.97 -14.01
C TYR A 133 5.33 10.99 -14.72
N ARG A 134 5.73 10.59 -15.92
CA ARG A 134 5.07 9.50 -16.64
C ARG A 134 5.50 8.16 -16.08
N GLY A 135 4.53 7.37 -15.66
CA GLY A 135 4.76 6.05 -15.09
C GLY A 135 3.48 5.22 -15.07
N ARG A 136 3.59 4.03 -14.53
CA ARG A 136 2.46 3.11 -14.34
C ARG A 136 2.60 2.42 -12.99
N VAL A 137 1.49 2.26 -12.32
CA VAL A 137 1.36 1.36 -11.18
C VAL A 137 0.57 0.14 -11.64
N THR A 138 1.10 -1.05 -11.36
CA THR A 138 0.43 -2.33 -11.61
C THR A 138 0.18 -3.01 -10.27
N GLN A 139 -0.98 -3.62 -10.09
CA GLN A 139 -1.30 -4.40 -8.89
C GLN A 139 -1.85 -5.77 -9.31
N THR A 140 -1.25 -6.83 -8.77
CA THR A 140 -1.66 -8.21 -8.98
C THR A 140 -2.16 -8.80 -7.66
N PHE A 141 -3.23 -9.58 -7.75
CA PHE A 141 -3.86 -10.33 -6.67
C PHE A 141 -3.81 -11.81 -7.01
N GLU A 142 -3.38 -12.63 -6.06
CA GLU A 142 -3.38 -14.08 -6.16
C GLU A 142 -4.01 -14.65 -4.90
N LEU A 143 -5.17 -15.30 -5.04
CA LEU A 143 -5.93 -15.87 -3.95
C LEU A 143 -5.80 -17.39 -3.95
N THR A 144 -5.43 -17.96 -2.81
CA THR A 144 -5.42 -19.40 -2.56
C THR A 144 -6.35 -19.78 -1.41
N ASP A 145 -6.40 -21.05 -1.04
CA ASP A 145 -7.24 -21.53 0.06
C ASP A 145 -6.84 -20.97 1.43
N ASP A 146 -5.56 -20.59 1.59
CA ASP A 146 -4.97 -20.17 2.85
C ASP A 146 -4.21 -18.83 2.79
N ALA A 147 -4.18 -18.18 1.62
CA ALA A 147 -3.43 -16.94 1.46
C ALA A 147 -3.97 -16.01 0.37
N LEU A 148 -3.74 -14.72 0.55
CA LEU A 148 -3.83 -13.67 -0.46
C LEU A 148 -2.45 -13.05 -0.63
N THR A 149 -1.90 -13.12 -1.84
CA THR A 149 -0.67 -12.41 -2.21
C THR A 149 -1.01 -11.21 -3.06
N LEU A 150 -0.48 -10.06 -2.66
CA LEU A 150 -0.58 -8.78 -3.36
C LEU A 150 0.82 -8.39 -3.85
N THR A 151 0.94 -8.05 -5.13
CA THR A 151 2.18 -7.51 -5.71
C THR A 151 1.90 -6.19 -6.39
N MET A 152 2.70 -5.16 -6.07
CA MET A 152 2.59 -3.84 -6.67
C MET A 152 3.90 -3.45 -7.33
N GLY A 153 3.82 -3.08 -8.62
CA GLY A 153 4.92 -2.53 -9.39
C GLY A 153 4.72 -1.04 -9.65
N VAL A 154 5.78 -0.25 -9.55
CA VAL A 154 5.81 1.16 -9.99
C VAL A 154 6.89 1.29 -11.05
N GLU A 155 6.49 1.63 -12.26
CA GLU A 155 7.35 1.72 -13.43
C GLU A 155 7.47 3.15 -13.92
N SER A 156 8.68 3.56 -14.31
CA SER A 156 8.89 4.81 -15.05
C SER A 156 8.68 4.57 -16.55
N ARG A 157 8.02 5.53 -17.20
CA ARG A 157 7.84 5.59 -18.67
C ARG A 157 8.50 6.84 -19.25
N GLY A 158 9.63 7.22 -18.70
CA GLY A 158 10.37 8.40 -19.10
C GLY A 158 11.48 8.72 -18.10
N ASP A 159 11.33 9.83 -17.40
CA ASP A 159 12.31 10.28 -16.43
C ASP A 159 12.25 9.43 -15.15
N SER A 160 13.41 9.25 -14.51
CA SER A 160 13.48 8.61 -13.20
C SER A 160 12.86 9.49 -12.13
N PHE A 161 12.21 8.88 -11.16
CA PHE A 161 11.57 9.59 -10.04
C PHE A 161 11.62 8.78 -8.73
N PRO A 162 11.58 9.44 -7.56
CA PRO A 162 11.48 8.73 -6.30
C PRO A 162 10.06 8.15 -6.13
N ALA A 163 9.94 6.92 -5.66
CA ALA A 163 8.65 6.32 -5.36
C ALA A 163 8.68 5.41 -4.15
N GLN A 164 7.50 5.19 -3.61
CA GLN A 164 7.18 4.16 -2.62
C GLN A 164 5.89 3.46 -3.02
N ALA A 165 5.71 2.24 -2.51
CA ALA A 165 4.50 1.45 -2.69
C ALA A 165 4.17 0.67 -1.41
N GLY A 166 2.89 0.44 -1.16
CA GLY A 166 2.39 -0.28 0.00
C GLY A 166 0.87 -0.37 0.00
N TRP A 167 0.32 -0.95 1.05
CA TRP A 167 -1.12 -1.15 1.21
C TRP A 167 -1.60 -0.67 2.56
N HIS A 168 -2.85 -0.19 2.60
CA HIS A 168 -3.52 0.29 3.80
C HIS A 168 -4.77 -0.56 4.09
N PRO A 169 -4.62 -1.76 4.64
CA PRO A 169 -5.75 -2.60 5.02
C PRO A 169 -6.36 -2.14 6.35
N TRP A 170 -7.69 -2.17 6.40
CA TRP A 170 -8.49 -1.92 7.59
C TRP A 170 -9.08 -3.24 8.07
N PHE A 171 -8.34 -3.98 8.88
CA PHE A 171 -8.83 -5.24 9.46
C PHE A 171 -9.83 -4.94 10.57
N LEU A 172 -10.94 -5.67 10.59
CA LEU A 172 -11.92 -5.54 11.66
C LEU A 172 -11.28 -5.88 13.02
N ARG A 173 -11.53 -5.03 14.01
CA ARG A 173 -11.06 -5.32 15.38
C ARG A 173 -11.75 -6.54 15.97
N GLN A 174 -12.97 -6.84 15.56
CA GLN A 174 -13.77 -7.97 16.04
C GLN A 174 -14.47 -8.64 14.85
N LEU A 175 -14.36 -9.96 14.75
CA LEU A 175 -15.06 -10.73 13.72
C LEU A 175 -16.41 -11.22 14.27
N GLY A 176 -17.47 -10.73 13.61
CA GLY A 176 -18.86 -11.01 14.03
C GLY A 176 -19.22 -10.40 15.40
N PRO A 177 -20.47 -10.53 15.83
CA PRO A 177 -21.02 -9.79 16.98
C PRO A 177 -20.52 -10.28 18.35
N THR A 178 -19.93 -11.48 18.43
CA THR A 178 -19.51 -12.12 19.68
C THR A 178 -18.02 -12.46 19.72
N GLY A 179 -17.25 -12.10 18.69
CA GLY A 179 -15.81 -12.34 18.62
C GLY A 179 -15.05 -11.55 19.70
N ALA A 180 -13.91 -12.05 20.11
CA ALA A 180 -12.98 -11.27 20.92
C ALA A 180 -12.20 -10.26 20.04
N PRO A 181 -11.75 -9.12 20.59
CA PRO A 181 -10.91 -8.19 19.88
C PRO A 181 -9.62 -8.84 19.38
N VAL A 182 -9.16 -8.39 18.20
CA VAL A 182 -7.90 -8.82 17.60
C VAL A 182 -6.72 -8.49 18.52
N GLN A 183 -5.79 -9.43 18.58
CA GLN A 183 -4.47 -9.26 19.20
C GLN A 183 -3.44 -9.07 18.07
N ILE A 184 -2.55 -8.08 18.23
CA ILE A 184 -1.49 -7.77 17.27
C ILE A 184 -0.17 -8.23 17.86
N ALA A 185 0.57 -9.08 17.16
CA ALA A 185 1.89 -9.55 17.57
C ALA A 185 2.92 -9.28 16.46
N PHE A 186 4.00 -8.58 16.80
CA PHE A 186 5.15 -8.29 15.93
C PHE A 186 6.36 -7.90 16.77
N ASP A 187 7.56 -8.01 16.20
CA ASP A 187 8.83 -7.73 16.87
C ASP A 187 9.68 -6.78 16.00
N PRO A 188 9.43 -5.47 16.02
CA PRO A 188 10.16 -4.51 15.22
C PRO A 188 11.52 -4.18 15.83
N ALA A 189 12.51 -3.93 14.96
CA ALA A 189 13.85 -3.55 15.39
C ALA A 189 13.93 -2.10 15.93
N TRP A 190 13.05 -1.21 15.46
CA TRP A 190 12.93 0.18 15.93
C TRP A 190 11.57 0.76 15.57
N GLN A 191 11.22 1.85 16.24
CA GLN A 191 10.10 2.71 15.89
C GLN A 191 10.64 4.04 15.34
N GLU A 192 10.09 4.55 14.24
CA GLU A 192 10.36 5.91 13.78
C GLU A 192 9.69 6.89 14.75
N GLU A 193 10.48 7.74 15.43
CA GLU A 193 9.92 8.73 16.36
C GLU A 193 8.96 9.67 15.60
N ARG A 194 7.70 9.67 15.97
CA ARG A 194 6.66 10.50 15.37
C ARG A 194 6.64 11.90 15.98
N GLY A 195 6.78 12.95 15.15
CA GLY A 195 6.61 14.35 15.56
C GLY A 195 5.15 14.72 15.80
N VAL A 196 4.94 15.89 16.35
CA VAL A 196 3.59 16.45 16.62
C VAL A 196 2.78 16.72 15.36
N ASP A 197 3.43 16.76 14.22
CA ASP A 197 2.86 16.91 12.87
C ASP A 197 2.60 15.57 12.17
N HIS A 198 2.76 14.46 12.89
CA HIS A 198 2.65 13.08 12.41
C HIS A 198 3.67 12.68 11.32
N LEU A 199 4.79 13.40 11.22
CA LEU A 199 5.92 13.01 10.40
C LEU A 199 7.02 12.38 11.26
N PRO A 200 7.85 11.47 10.71
CA PRO A 200 9.05 11.02 11.40
C PRO A 200 10.01 12.18 11.68
N THR A 201 10.54 12.25 12.90
CA THR A 201 11.56 13.25 13.28
C THR A 201 12.95 12.96 12.69
N GLY A 202 13.12 11.79 12.07
CA GLY A 202 14.40 11.26 11.61
C GLY A 202 15.17 10.50 12.70
N ARG A 203 14.60 10.33 13.90
CA ARG A 203 15.16 9.53 14.98
C ARG A 203 14.47 8.17 15.06
N ARG A 204 15.27 7.14 15.32
CA ARG A 204 14.80 5.80 15.66
C ARG A 204 14.84 5.62 17.17
N VAL A 205 13.78 5.09 17.71
CA VAL A 205 13.63 4.82 19.15
C VAL A 205 13.27 3.37 19.38
N GLU A 206 13.41 2.89 20.61
CA GLU A 206 12.90 1.58 21.01
C GLU A 206 11.38 1.53 20.83
N PRO A 207 10.83 0.41 20.32
CA PRO A 207 9.39 0.26 20.12
C PRO A 207 8.62 0.42 21.44
N GLY A 208 7.67 1.35 21.44
CA GLY A 208 6.77 1.57 22.56
C GLY A 208 5.52 0.69 22.55
N PRO A 209 4.81 0.57 23.67
CA PRO A 209 3.52 -0.11 23.73
C PRO A 209 2.45 0.67 22.94
N GLY A 210 1.41 -0.05 22.46
CA GLY A 210 0.23 0.58 21.87
C GLY A 210 -0.60 1.43 22.85
N PRO A 211 -1.63 2.14 22.38
CA PRO A 211 -2.07 2.13 20.98
C PRO A 211 -1.11 2.87 20.05
N TRP A 212 -1.07 2.47 18.78
CA TRP A 212 -0.14 2.99 17.79
C TRP A 212 -0.85 3.75 16.66
N ASP A 213 -0.20 4.78 16.14
CA ASP A 213 -0.31 5.37 14.81
C ASP A 213 1.13 5.61 14.34
N ASP A 214 1.92 4.52 14.27
CA ASP A 214 3.37 4.61 14.22
C ASP A 214 3.97 3.73 13.13
N CYS A 215 5.12 4.17 12.62
CA CYS A 215 5.92 3.47 11.65
C CYS A 215 7.06 2.70 12.32
N PHE A 216 7.18 1.42 12.01
CA PHE A 216 8.18 0.53 12.56
C PHE A 216 9.13 0.02 11.47
N GLY A 217 10.39 -0.19 11.84
CA GLY A 217 11.40 -0.81 11.00
C GLY A 217 11.57 -2.29 11.30
N MET A 218 11.51 -3.09 10.25
CA MET A 218 11.68 -4.55 10.26
C MET A 218 12.69 -4.94 9.17
N PRO A 219 14.00 -4.87 9.45
CA PRO A 219 15.05 -5.00 8.44
C PRO A 219 15.09 -6.36 7.73
N ASP A 220 14.60 -7.41 8.40
CA ASP A 220 14.52 -8.76 7.84
C ASP A 220 13.21 -9.03 7.08
N GLY A 221 12.38 -8.00 6.91
CA GLY A 221 11.06 -8.05 6.32
C GLY A 221 9.93 -7.92 7.34
N VAL A 222 8.75 -7.52 6.87
CA VAL A 222 7.56 -7.40 7.71
C VAL A 222 7.04 -8.80 8.05
N ASP A 223 6.77 -9.03 9.33
CA ASP A 223 6.09 -10.21 9.87
C ASP A 223 5.21 -9.77 11.05
N VAL A 224 3.91 -9.69 10.81
CA VAL A 224 2.91 -9.25 11.80
C VAL A 224 1.78 -10.25 11.83
N THR A 225 1.43 -10.73 13.01
CA THR A 225 0.32 -11.67 13.21
C THR A 225 -0.84 -10.98 13.90
N LEU A 226 -2.01 -11.10 13.29
CA LEU A 226 -3.32 -10.73 13.82
C LEU A 226 -4.04 -11.99 14.30
N THR A 227 -4.41 -12.05 15.57
CA THR A 227 -5.13 -13.20 16.13
C THR A 227 -6.49 -12.75 16.65
N TRP A 228 -7.56 -13.26 16.04
CA TRP A 228 -8.91 -13.24 16.62
C TRP A 228 -9.12 -14.56 17.37
N PRO A 229 -9.08 -14.54 18.70
CA PRO A 229 -9.11 -15.75 19.52
C PRO A 229 -10.25 -16.70 19.15
N THR A 230 -9.94 -17.97 18.97
CA THR A 230 -10.88 -19.05 18.60
C THR A 230 -11.54 -18.95 17.22
N GLN A 231 -11.17 -17.96 16.41
CA GLN A 231 -11.76 -17.75 15.09
C GLN A 231 -10.73 -17.83 13.96
N LEU A 232 -9.73 -16.94 13.98
CA LEU A 232 -8.81 -16.78 12.87
C LEU A 232 -7.46 -16.27 13.38
N GLU A 233 -6.38 -16.76 12.80
CA GLU A 233 -5.07 -16.13 12.83
C GLU A 233 -4.68 -15.75 11.40
N LEU A 234 -4.21 -14.52 11.20
CA LEU A 234 -3.78 -14.00 9.91
C LEU A 234 -2.39 -13.39 10.07
N THR A 235 -1.40 -13.95 9.38
CA THR A 235 -0.02 -13.47 9.36
C THR A 235 0.21 -12.68 8.07
N ILE A 236 0.70 -11.44 8.23
CA ILE A 236 1.04 -10.51 7.16
C ILE A 236 2.55 -10.50 7.02
N THR A 237 3.05 -10.97 5.90
CA THR A 237 4.49 -10.96 5.59
C THR A 237 4.79 -10.12 4.37
N SER A 238 5.97 -9.49 4.33
CA SER A 238 6.47 -8.73 3.16
C SER A 238 7.99 -8.65 3.19
N GLY A 239 8.62 -8.60 2.01
CA GLY A 239 10.03 -8.21 1.90
C GLY A 239 10.30 -6.72 2.12
N ALA A 240 9.26 -5.91 2.30
CA ALA A 240 9.38 -4.51 2.71
C ALA A 240 9.95 -4.41 4.13
N GLN A 241 10.67 -3.32 4.39
CA GLN A 241 11.36 -3.13 5.69
C GLN A 241 10.64 -2.16 6.62
N TRP A 242 9.49 -1.63 6.22
CA TRP A 242 8.67 -0.75 7.05
C TRP A 242 7.24 -1.25 7.11
N VAL A 243 6.65 -1.08 8.28
CA VAL A 243 5.22 -1.31 8.51
C VAL A 243 4.67 -0.15 9.34
N VAL A 244 3.53 0.37 8.95
CA VAL A 244 2.74 1.23 9.85
C VAL A 244 1.71 0.35 10.54
N VAL A 245 1.60 0.50 11.86
CA VAL A 245 0.53 -0.08 12.66
C VAL A 245 -0.32 1.06 13.19
N TYR A 246 -1.62 1.00 12.89
CA TYR A 246 -2.60 1.98 13.36
C TYR A 246 -3.75 1.25 14.06
N ASP A 247 -3.83 1.37 15.37
CA ASP A 247 -4.82 0.67 16.19
C ASP A 247 -5.61 1.59 17.16
N GLU A 248 -5.59 2.90 16.90
CA GLU A 248 -6.36 3.87 17.68
C GLU A 248 -7.86 3.89 17.35
N GLN A 249 -8.32 3.15 16.32
CA GLN A 249 -9.73 3.09 15.93
C GLN A 249 -10.49 2.01 16.69
N GLU A 250 -11.74 2.31 17.06
CA GLU A 250 -12.60 1.39 17.82
C GLU A 250 -12.98 0.15 17.01
N GLU A 251 -13.21 0.29 15.70
CA GLU A 251 -13.76 -0.77 14.85
C GLU A 251 -12.72 -1.54 14.04
N ALA A 252 -11.52 -0.99 13.87
CA ALA A 252 -10.53 -1.58 12.99
C ALA A 252 -9.09 -1.32 13.45
N VAL A 253 -8.18 -2.15 12.92
CA VAL A 253 -6.73 -1.97 13.03
C VAL A 253 -6.12 -2.00 11.62
N CYS A 254 -5.04 -1.25 11.41
CA CYS A 254 -4.29 -1.28 10.15
C CYS A 254 -2.90 -1.85 10.39
N VAL A 255 -2.47 -2.71 9.48
CA VAL A 255 -1.09 -3.20 9.38
C VAL A 255 -0.66 -2.99 7.94
N GLU A 256 0.22 -2.04 7.71
CA GLU A 256 0.51 -1.45 6.41
C GLU A 256 1.95 -1.73 5.97
N PRO A 257 2.24 -2.88 5.31
CA PRO A 257 3.54 -3.09 4.71
C PRO A 257 3.81 -2.05 3.62
N GLN A 258 4.98 -1.40 3.68
CA GLN A 258 5.34 -0.35 2.73
C GLN A 258 6.84 -0.30 2.46
N SER A 259 7.22 0.12 1.26
CA SER A 259 8.62 0.12 0.80
C SER A 259 9.49 1.21 1.38
N GLY A 260 8.94 2.10 2.19
CA GLY A 260 9.66 3.16 2.89
C GLY A 260 8.79 3.87 3.91
N PRO A 261 9.37 4.62 4.86
CA PRO A 261 8.64 5.29 5.93
C PRO A 261 7.80 6.46 5.40
N PRO A 262 6.85 7.01 6.19
CA PRO A 262 6.24 8.30 5.90
C PRO A 262 7.29 9.37 5.63
N ASN A 263 7.03 10.30 4.72
CA ASN A 263 7.96 11.30 4.19
C ASN A 263 9.21 10.72 3.49
N GLY A 264 9.18 9.44 3.15
CA GLY A 264 10.32 8.72 2.60
C GLY A 264 10.80 9.25 1.25
N LEU A 265 9.95 9.89 0.45
CA LEU A 265 10.39 10.57 -0.77
C LEU A 265 11.41 11.68 -0.50
N ASN A 266 11.39 12.28 0.71
CA ASN A 266 12.31 13.32 1.14
C ASN A 266 13.48 12.81 1.98
N THR A 267 13.34 11.66 2.65
CA THR A 267 14.31 11.18 3.64
C THR A 267 15.12 9.98 3.15
N VAL A 268 14.47 8.99 2.56
CA VAL A 268 15.07 7.74 2.05
C VAL A 268 14.51 7.37 0.68
N PRO A 269 14.68 8.23 -0.34
CA PRO A 269 14.05 8.03 -1.63
C PRO A 269 14.57 6.78 -2.35
N ARG A 270 13.65 5.89 -2.78
CA ARG A 270 13.95 4.83 -3.75
C ARG A 270 13.71 5.39 -5.13
N LEU A 271 14.76 5.44 -5.95
CA LEU A 271 14.65 5.92 -7.33
C LEU A 271 14.11 4.79 -8.22
N VAL A 272 13.03 5.08 -8.91
CA VAL A 272 12.47 4.26 -10.00
C VAL A 272 13.00 4.78 -11.31
N THR A 273 13.55 3.90 -12.13
CA THR A 273 14.11 4.25 -13.46
C THR A 273 13.44 3.39 -14.54
N PRO A 274 13.60 3.72 -15.83
CA PRO A 274 13.05 2.90 -16.91
C PRO A 274 13.55 1.45 -16.97
N ILE A 275 14.67 1.16 -16.30
CA ILE A 275 15.29 -0.18 -16.27
C ILE A 275 15.33 -0.80 -14.86
N ASP A 276 14.88 -0.07 -13.84
CA ASP A 276 14.86 -0.52 -12.46
C ASP A 276 13.56 -0.06 -11.79
N PRO A 277 12.45 -0.79 -12.01
CA PRO A 277 11.16 -0.50 -11.39
C PRO A 277 11.21 -0.78 -9.87
N LEU A 278 10.28 -0.20 -9.14
CA LEU A 278 9.99 -0.62 -7.77
C LEU A 278 8.98 -1.76 -7.82
N GLU A 279 9.29 -2.85 -7.14
CA GLU A 279 8.33 -3.93 -6.89
C GLU A 279 8.29 -4.21 -5.39
N VAL A 280 7.11 -4.39 -4.85
CA VAL A 280 6.86 -4.79 -3.48
C VAL A 280 5.71 -5.78 -3.45
N SER A 281 5.80 -6.77 -2.56
CA SER A 281 4.73 -7.75 -2.35
C SER A 281 4.45 -7.96 -0.88
N THR A 282 3.22 -8.36 -0.57
CA THR A 282 2.80 -8.81 0.75
C THR A 282 1.94 -10.06 0.62
N THR A 283 2.07 -10.96 1.56
CA THR A 283 1.24 -12.17 1.65
C THR A 283 0.51 -12.16 2.97
N TRP A 284 -0.81 -12.29 2.92
CA TRP A 284 -1.70 -12.46 4.06
C TRP A 284 -2.08 -13.93 4.13
N ARG A 285 -1.46 -14.66 5.04
CA ARG A 285 -1.71 -16.09 5.23
C ARG A 285 -2.56 -16.31 6.47
N TRP A 286 -3.56 -17.16 6.37
CA TRP A 286 -4.46 -17.44 7.48
C TRP A 286 -4.54 -18.92 7.83
N LYS A 287 -4.86 -19.16 9.08
CA LYS A 287 -5.26 -20.46 9.60
C LYS A 287 -6.44 -20.30 10.54
N ARG A 288 -7.26 -21.32 10.61
CA ARG A 288 -8.43 -21.41 11.49
C ARG A 288 -8.06 -22.07 12.80
N PHE A 289 -8.82 -21.82 13.84
CA PHE A 289 -8.78 -22.52 15.09
C PHE A 289 -9.88 -23.57 15.16
#